data_df6b6966b3640349f89c9e81101aa832
#
_entry.id   df6b6966b3640349f89c9e81101aa832
#
_cell.length_a   1.000
_cell.length_b   1.000
_cell.length_c   1.000
_cell.angle_alpha   90.00
_cell.angle_beta   90.00
_cell.angle_gamma   90.00
#
_symmetry.space_group_name_H-M   'P 1'
#
loop_
_entity.id
_entity.type
_entity.pdbx_description
1 polymer ?
#
loop_
_entity_poly.entity_id
_entity_poly.type
_entity_poly.pdbx_seq_one_letter_code
_entity_poly.pdbx_strand_id
1 'polypeptide(L)'
;ARVIRVFDMAFAPYPPFWLTVVLAVAIYVNFFAHHFLPDIRNVLFAATIALYWRTRIWFRIHDRHWWMPLPVAAFLSALALWVAENVGTATGTWIYSGQISGQLVSLAKLGSWYLLLYVAFVTVTLVTRRALSSRAMDPGTAAPKVANP
;
A
#
# COMPACT_ATOMS: atom_id res chain seq x y z
N ALA A 1 6.47 -5.21 -8.85
CA ALA A 1 7.91 -5.46 -9.01
C ALA A 1 8.56 -4.56 -10.08
N ARG A 2 7.96 -4.40 -11.30
CA ARG A 2 8.54 -3.56 -12.37
C ARG A 2 8.60 -2.07 -11.99
N VAL A 3 7.54 -1.53 -11.42
CA VAL A 3 7.47 -0.12 -10.98
C VAL A 3 8.56 0.19 -9.96
N ILE A 4 8.80 -0.70 -9.00
CA ILE A 4 9.85 -0.54 -7.98
C ILE A 4 11.24 -0.41 -8.62
N ARG A 5 11.50 -1.14 -9.70
CA ARG A 5 12.80 -1.06 -10.41
C ARG A 5 12.94 0.20 -11.25
N VAL A 6 11.85 0.60 -11.93
CA VAL A 6 11.87 1.76 -12.84
C VAL A 6 12.04 3.07 -12.08
N PHE A 7 11.43 3.18 -10.89
CA PHE A 7 11.48 4.39 -10.04
C PHE A 7 12.50 4.30 -8.90
N ASP A 8 13.36 3.28 -8.87
CA ASP A 8 14.32 3.05 -7.78
C ASP A 8 13.66 3.19 -6.40
N MET A 9 12.49 2.57 -6.23
CA MET A 9 11.72 2.69 -5.00
C MET A 9 12.35 1.88 -3.87
N ALA A 10 12.46 2.50 -2.71
CA ALA A 10 12.89 1.87 -1.47
C ALA A 10 11.90 2.17 -0.34
N PHE A 11 11.78 1.22 0.60
CA PHE A 11 10.91 1.33 1.77
C PHE A 11 11.75 1.23 3.03
N ALA A 12 11.93 2.35 3.72
CA ALA A 12 12.77 2.39 4.91
C ALA A 12 12.32 3.48 5.90
N PRO A 13 12.46 3.23 7.23
CA PRO A 13 12.76 1.94 7.83
C PRO A 13 11.60 0.96 7.63
N TYR A 14 11.91 -0.31 7.36
CA TYR A 14 10.89 -1.34 7.20
C TYR A 14 10.68 -2.08 8.53
N PRO A 15 9.43 -2.35 8.94
CA PRO A 15 9.15 -3.08 10.16
C PRO A 15 9.68 -4.52 10.12
N PRO A 16 9.77 -5.24 11.26
CA PRO A 16 10.11 -6.65 11.25
C PRO A 16 9.20 -7.43 10.30
N PHE A 17 9.81 -8.11 9.34
CA PHE A 17 9.09 -8.70 8.20
C PHE A 17 7.97 -9.67 8.62
N TRP A 18 8.20 -10.48 9.65
CA TRP A 18 7.21 -11.42 10.15
C TRP A 18 5.95 -10.72 10.69
N LEU A 19 6.10 -9.55 11.35
CA LEU A 19 4.95 -8.74 11.81
C LEU A 19 4.12 -8.23 10.64
N THR A 20 4.76 -7.83 9.56
CA THR A 20 4.05 -7.35 8.35
C THR A 20 3.24 -8.47 7.70
N VAL A 21 3.78 -9.69 7.67
CA VAL A 21 3.07 -10.87 7.16
C VAL A 21 1.90 -11.23 8.06
N VAL A 22 2.11 -11.29 9.40
CA VAL A 22 1.02 -11.58 10.34
C VAL A 22 -0.11 -10.56 10.21
N LEU A 23 0.22 -9.26 10.13
CA LEU A 23 -0.77 -8.21 9.95
C LEU A 23 -1.52 -8.35 8.62
N ALA A 24 -0.82 -8.65 7.52
CA ALA A 24 -1.44 -8.85 6.21
C ALA A 24 -2.41 -10.06 6.22
N VAL A 25 -2.02 -11.16 6.85
CA VAL A 25 -2.89 -12.34 7.03
C VAL A 25 -4.10 -11.98 7.88
N ALA A 26 -3.93 -11.24 8.99
CA ALA A 26 -5.04 -10.81 9.84
C ALA A 26 -6.04 -9.92 9.07
N ILE A 27 -5.54 -8.97 8.27
CA ILE A 27 -6.38 -8.13 7.40
C ILE A 27 -7.15 -9.00 6.41
N TYR A 28 -6.46 -9.91 5.73
CA TYR A 28 -7.07 -10.78 4.74
C TYR A 28 -8.16 -11.67 5.34
N VAL A 29 -7.87 -12.30 6.47
CA VAL A 29 -8.86 -13.14 7.21
C VAL A 29 -10.05 -12.30 7.63
N ASN A 30 -9.84 -11.12 8.24
CA ASN A 30 -10.93 -10.24 8.66
C ASN A 30 -11.80 -9.81 7.48
N PHE A 31 -11.19 -9.54 6.32
CA PHE A 31 -11.92 -9.12 5.12
C PHE A 31 -12.92 -10.19 4.63
N PHE A 32 -12.55 -11.47 4.68
CA PHE A 32 -13.42 -12.57 4.24
C PHE A 32 -14.29 -13.14 5.36
N ALA A 33 -13.82 -13.11 6.60
CA ALA A 33 -14.49 -13.76 7.73
C ALA A 33 -15.37 -12.81 8.56
N HIS A 34 -15.46 -11.52 8.23
CA HIS A 34 -16.23 -10.53 9.02
C HIS A 34 -17.74 -10.82 9.09
N HIS A 35 -18.26 -11.71 8.24
CA HIS A 35 -19.64 -12.20 8.32
C HIS A 35 -19.84 -13.27 9.40
N PHE A 36 -18.77 -13.95 9.82
CA PHE A 36 -18.78 -15.05 10.77
C PHE A 36 -18.05 -14.71 12.08
N LEU A 37 -17.10 -13.77 12.02
CA LEU A 37 -16.28 -13.33 13.15
C LEU A 37 -16.55 -11.85 13.44
N PRO A 38 -16.29 -11.38 14.68
CA PRO A 38 -16.36 -9.96 15.00
C PRO A 38 -15.45 -9.15 14.07
N ASP A 39 -15.97 -8.06 13.53
CA ASP A 39 -15.20 -7.16 12.68
C ASP A 39 -14.20 -6.35 13.53
N ILE A 40 -12.92 -6.69 13.40
CA ILE A 40 -11.82 -6.03 14.10
C ILE A 40 -11.14 -4.94 13.25
N ARG A 41 -11.83 -4.42 12.23
CA ARG A 41 -11.29 -3.45 11.26
C ARG A 41 -10.62 -2.25 11.92
N ASN A 42 -11.22 -1.70 13.00
CA ASN A 42 -10.65 -0.56 13.71
C ASN A 42 -9.32 -0.89 14.38
N VAL A 43 -9.17 -2.11 14.91
CA VAL A 43 -7.92 -2.59 15.49
C VAL A 43 -6.86 -2.73 14.39
N LEU A 44 -7.24 -3.24 13.22
CA LEU A 44 -6.35 -3.38 12.07
C LEU A 44 -5.91 -2.03 11.52
N PHE A 45 -6.77 -0.99 11.52
CA PHE A 45 -6.37 0.38 11.20
C PHE A 45 -5.31 0.89 12.17
N ALA A 46 -5.55 0.78 13.46
CA ALA A 46 -4.59 1.20 14.47
C ALA A 46 -3.26 0.43 14.33
N ALA A 47 -3.31 -0.88 14.09
CA ALA A 47 -2.14 -1.73 13.91
C ALA A 47 -1.32 -1.36 12.64
N THR A 48 -1.98 -1.06 11.51
CA THR A 48 -1.29 -0.62 10.30
C THR A 48 -0.59 0.71 10.51
N ILE A 49 -1.27 1.68 11.12
CA ILE A 49 -0.67 2.98 11.43
C ILE A 49 0.51 2.80 12.38
N ALA A 50 0.33 2.09 13.50
CA ALA A 50 1.38 1.88 14.49
C ALA A 50 2.61 1.18 13.90
N LEU A 51 2.39 0.11 13.10
CA LEU A 51 3.48 -0.68 12.52
C LEU A 51 4.25 0.12 11.46
N TYR A 52 3.54 0.87 10.60
CA TYR A 52 4.14 1.55 9.45
C TYR A 52 4.32 3.05 9.64
N TRP A 53 4.09 3.59 10.85
CA TRP A 53 4.21 5.02 11.17
C TRP A 53 5.52 5.66 10.70
N ARG A 54 6.63 4.93 10.86
CA ARG A 54 7.97 5.40 10.50
C ARG A 54 8.38 5.03 9.08
N THR A 55 7.66 4.12 8.43
CA THR A 55 8.01 3.63 7.10
C THR A 55 7.76 4.70 6.05
N ARG A 56 8.78 5.01 5.28
CA ARG A 56 8.72 5.96 4.17
C ARG A 56 8.96 5.23 2.87
N ILE A 57 8.24 5.66 1.83
CA ILE A 57 8.49 5.29 0.46
C ILE A 57 9.46 6.33 -0.09
N TRP A 58 10.63 5.89 -0.49
CA TRP A 58 11.60 6.71 -1.19
C TRP A 58 11.52 6.38 -2.68
N PHE A 59 11.54 7.39 -3.52
CA PHE A 59 11.50 7.23 -4.96
C PHE A 59 12.27 8.35 -5.65
N ARG A 60 12.81 8.04 -6.84
CA ARG A 60 13.55 8.98 -7.64
C ARG A 60 12.71 9.42 -8.83
N ILE A 61 12.60 10.75 -9.00
CA ILE A 61 12.03 11.36 -10.19
C ILE A 61 13.12 12.24 -10.81
N HIS A 62 13.58 11.89 -12.01
CA HIS A 62 14.77 12.43 -12.63
C HIS A 62 15.99 12.31 -11.69
N ASP A 63 16.61 13.41 -11.31
CA ASP A 63 17.79 13.42 -10.43
C ASP A 63 17.46 13.78 -8.97
N ARG A 64 16.17 13.89 -8.63
CA ARG A 64 15.73 14.25 -7.28
C ARG A 64 15.10 13.07 -6.56
N HIS A 65 15.48 12.92 -5.29
CA HIS A 65 14.89 11.95 -4.38
C HIS A 65 13.73 12.59 -3.62
N TRP A 66 12.61 11.88 -3.60
CA TRP A 66 11.40 12.25 -2.89
C TRP A 66 11.04 11.15 -1.90
N TRP A 67 10.29 11.51 -0.89
CA TRP A 67 9.76 10.52 0.04
C TRP A 67 8.32 10.86 0.45
N MET A 68 7.58 9.81 0.85
CA MET A 68 6.22 9.91 1.35
C MET A 68 6.02 8.88 2.47
N PRO A 69 5.32 9.21 3.58
CA PRO A 69 4.94 8.20 4.57
C PRO A 69 4.08 7.11 3.94
N LEU A 70 4.37 5.84 4.24
CA LEU A 70 3.61 4.72 3.68
C LEU A 70 2.11 4.79 4.01
N PRO A 71 1.68 5.12 5.25
CA PRO A 71 0.24 5.27 5.55
C PRO A 71 -0.46 6.33 4.70
N VAL A 72 0.23 7.44 4.39
CA VAL A 72 -0.32 8.50 3.52
C VAL A 72 -0.46 8.00 2.09
N ALA A 73 0.55 7.32 1.57
CA ALA A 73 0.48 6.74 0.22
C ALA A 73 -0.63 5.69 0.11
N ALA A 74 -0.79 4.83 1.11
CA ALA A 74 -1.88 3.86 1.17
C ALA A 74 -3.25 4.55 1.20
N PHE A 75 -3.41 5.62 2.00
CA PHE A 75 -4.66 6.38 2.05
C PHE A 75 -5.00 7.04 0.72
N LEU A 76 -4.02 7.72 0.10
CA LEU A 76 -4.24 8.37 -1.21
C LEU A 76 -4.58 7.36 -2.31
N SER A 77 -3.94 6.19 -2.29
CA SER A 77 -4.26 5.11 -3.23
C SER A 77 -5.66 4.52 -2.99
N ALA A 78 -6.04 4.32 -1.72
CA ALA A 78 -7.38 3.88 -1.37
C ALA A 78 -8.46 4.90 -1.77
N LEU A 79 -8.17 6.19 -1.58
CA LEU A 79 -9.05 7.28 -1.99
C LEU A 79 -9.24 7.31 -3.52
N ALA A 80 -8.16 7.15 -4.28
CA ALA A 80 -8.23 7.07 -5.74
C ALA A 80 -9.09 5.87 -6.21
N LEU A 81 -8.92 4.69 -5.58
CA LEU A 81 -9.74 3.52 -5.85
C LEU A 81 -11.21 3.77 -5.51
N TRP A 82 -11.48 4.37 -4.36
CA TRP A 82 -12.84 4.71 -3.93
C TRP A 82 -13.52 5.71 -4.88
N VAL A 83 -12.79 6.72 -5.34
CA VAL A 83 -13.28 7.66 -6.36
C VAL A 83 -13.58 6.93 -7.67
N ALA A 84 -12.68 6.06 -8.14
CA ALA A 84 -12.89 5.26 -9.35
C ALA A 84 -14.13 4.36 -9.23
N GLU A 85 -14.36 3.74 -8.05
CA GLU A 85 -15.58 2.97 -7.79
C GLU A 85 -16.85 3.83 -7.87
N ASN A 86 -16.82 5.03 -7.29
CA ASN A 86 -17.95 5.95 -7.35
C ASN A 86 -18.25 6.38 -8.80
N VAL A 87 -17.21 6.63 -9.60
CA VAL A 87 -17.40 6.90 -11.04
C VAL A 87 -18.01 5.69 -11.75
N GLY A 88 -17.49 4.48 -11.51
CA GLY A 88 -17.99 3.25 -12.13
C GLY A 88 -19.46 2.94 -11.78
N THR A 89 -19.84 3.16 -10.51
CA THR A 89 -21.25 2.98 -10.09
C THR A 89 -22.16 4.08 -10.61
N ALA A 90 -21.69 5.34 -10.65
CA ALA A 90 -22.45 6.46 -11.19
C ALA A 90 -22.72 6.32 -12.70
N THR A 91 -21.76 5.77 -13.44
CA THR A 91 -21.89 5.50 -14.89
C THR A 91 -22.64 4.20 -15.20
N GLY A 92 -23.05 3.43 -14.17
CA GLY A 92 -23.71 2.14 -14.35
C GLY A 92 -22.81 1.03 -14.91
N THR A 93 -21.49 1.22 -14.90
CA THR A 93 -20.54 0.18 -15.35
C THR A 93 -20.63 -1.07 -14.48
N TRP A 94 -20.87 -0.92 -13.19
CA TRP A 94 -21.25 -1.97 -12.25
C TRP A 94 -22.11 -1.41 -11.13
N ILE A 95 -22.92 -2.27 -10.51
CA ILE A 95 -23.75 -1.93 -9.35
C ILE A 95 -23.57 -3.04 -8.32
N TYR A 96 -23.34 -2.67 -7.05
CA TYR A 96 -23.28 -3.63 -5.96
C TYR A 96 -24.66 -4.13 -5.57
N SER A 97 -24.74 -5.37 -5.11
CA SER A 97 -25.99 -5.94 -4.59
C SER A 97 -26.55 -5.04 -3.48
N GLY A 98 -27.81 -4.61 -3.64
CA GLY A 98 -28.48 -3.70 -2.69
C GLY A 98 -28.15 -2.21 -2.83
N GLN A 99 -27.32 -1.81 -3.81
CA GLN A 99 -27.03 -0.41 -4.09
C GLN A 99 -28.02 0.16 -5.10
N ILE A 100 -28.53 1.36 -4.84
CA ILE A 100 -29.36 2.12 -5.79
C ILE A 100 -28.44 2.86 -6.75
N SER A 101 -28.78 2.88 -8.04
CA SER A 101 -28.04 3.62 -9.05
C SER A 101 -27.89 5.10 -8.66
N GLY A 102 -26.65 5.61 -8.72
CA GLY A 102 -26.30 6.98 -8.31
C GLY A 102 -26.00 7.15 -6.81
N GLN A 103 -26.15 6.10 -5.99
CA GLN A 103 -25.76 6.14 -4.60
C GLN A 103 -24.24 6.04 -4.43
N LEU A 104 -23.67 6.90 -3.60
CA LEU A 104 -22.23 6.86 -3.29
C LEU A 104 -21.84 5.54 -2.62
N VAL A 105 -20.69 5.03 -3.01
CA VAL A 105 -20.05 3.88 -2.35
C VAL A 105 -19.69 4.25 -0.91
N SER A 106 -20.00 3.38 0.04
CA SER A 106 -19.83 3.65 1.46
C SER A 106 -18.37 3.95 1.84
N LEU A 107 -18.16 4.81 2.85
CA LEU A 107 -16.83 5.06 3.42
C LEU A 107 -16.20 3.80 4.04
N ALA A 108 -17.04 2.84 4.45
CA ALA A 108 -16.55 1.54 4.91
C ALA A 108 -15.74 0.81 3.82
N LYS A 109 -16.10 0.98 2.55
CA LYS A 109 -15.33 0.44 1.41
C LYS A 109 -13.99 1.14 1.22
N LEU A 110 -13.93 2.48 1.41
CA LEU A 110 -12.64 3.19 1.42
C LEU A 110 -11.69 2.58 2.46
N GLY A 111 -12.20 2.31 3.67
CA GLY A 111 -11.43 1.63 4.70
C GLY A 111 -10.98 0.23 4.30
N SER A 112 -11.84 -0.54 3.64
CA SER A 112 -11.48 -1.88 3.13
C SER A 112 -10.36 -1.80 2.09
N TRP A 113 -10.42 -0.85 1.15
CA TRP A 113 -9.34 -0.61 0.18
C TRP A 113 -8.03 -0.23 0.86
N TYR A 114 -8.08 0.66 1.86
CA TYR A 114 -6.90 1.04 2.62
C TYR A 114 -6.21 -0.17 3.25
N LEU A 115 -6.93 -1.06 3.91
CA LEU A 115 -6.37 -2.26 4.52
C LEU A 115 -5.86 -3.25 3.46
N LEU A 116 -6.61 -3.49 2.39
CA LEU A 116 -6.21 -4.42 1.33
C LEU A 116 -4.94 -3.97 0.59
N LEU A 117 -4.68 -2.66 0.51
CA LEU A 117 -3.43 -2.16 -0.05
C LEU A 117 -2.20 -2.61 0.76
N TYR A 118 -2.32 -2.79 2.09
CA TYR A 118 -1.22 -3.37 2.87
C TYR A 118 -1.02 -4.86 2.58
N VAL A 119 -2.08 -5.61 2.32
CA VAL A 119 -1.96 -6.99 1.87
C VAL A 119 -1.20 -7.06 0.55
N ALA A 120 -1.60 -6.23 -0.42
CA ALA A 120 -0.92 -6.13 -1.71
C ALA A 120 0.54 -5.67 -1.56
N PHE A 121 0.80 -4.67 -0.72
CA PHE A 121 2.14 -4.17 -0.43
C PHE A 121 3.04 -5.25 0.15
N VAL A 122 2.58 -5.98 1.17
CA VAL A 122 3.36 -7.08 1.77
C VAL A 122 3.61 -8.17 0.75
N THR A 123 2.62 -8.56 -0.05
CA THR A 123 2.78 -9.56 -1.12
C THR A 123 3.85 -9.15 -2.13
N VAL A 124 3.86 -7.89 -2.54
CA VAL A 124 4.90 -7.37 -3.45
C VAL A 124 6.28 -7.37 -2.80
N THR A 125 6.38 -7.01 -1.51
CA THR A 125 7.65 -6.99 -0.79
C THR A 125 8.20 -8.38 -0.51
N LEU A 126 7.35 -9.43 -0.44
CA LEU A 126 7.80 -10.83 -0.41
C LEU A 126 8.68 -11.18 -1.61
N VAL A 127 8.30 -10.68 -2.78
CA VAL A 127 9.02 -10.96 -4.05
C VAL A 127 10.19 -9.98 -4.26
N THR A 128 10.09 -8.76 -3.75
CA THR A 128 11.05 -7.69 -4.04
C THR A 128 11.77 -7.21 -2.78
N ARG A 129 12.42 -8.14 -2.07
CA ARG A 129 13.11 -7.84 -0.80
C ARG A 129 14.24 -6.81 -0.90
N ARG A 130 14.85 -6.63 -2.08
CA ARG A 130 15.90 -5.61 -2.30
C ARG A 130 15.43 -4.19 -2.02
N ALA A 131 14.16 -3.88 -2.25
CA ALA A 131 13.58 -2.57 -1.97
C ALA A 131 13.43 -2.29 -0.46
N LEU A 132 13.62 -3.29 0.39
CA LEU A 132 13.50 -3.17 1.85
C LEU A 132 14.85 -2.88 2.53
N SER A 133 15.96 -2.88 1.79
CA SER A 133 17.28 -2.63 2.35
C SER A 133 17.58 -1.13 2.34
N SER A 134 18.03 -0.61 3.49
CA SER A 134 18.50 0.77 3.64
C SER A 134 19.68 1.14 2.73
N ARG A 135 20.39 0.14 2.19
CA ARG A 135 21.50 0.33 1.24
C ARG A 135 21.07 0.88 -0.11
N ALA A 136 19.79 0.72 -0.48
CA ALA A 136 19.26 1.27 -1.74
C ALA A 136 19.15 2.82 -1.71
N MET A 137 19.40 3.46 -0.55
CA MET A 137 19.20 4.90 -0.35
C MET A 137 20.51 5.68 -0.10
N ASP A 138 21.67 5.04 -0.23
CA ASP A 138 22.94 5.75 -0.10
C ASP A 138 23.22 6.52 -1.39
N PRO A 139 23.12 7.87 -1.37
CA PRO A 139 23.39 8.69 -2.56
C PRO A 139 24.83 8.55 -3.08
N GLY A 140 25.74 8.00 -2.25
CA GLY A 140 27.13 7.72 -2.63
C GLY A 140 27.34 6.43 -3.43
N THR A 141 26.37 5.52 -3.46
CA THR A 141 26.53 4.20 -4.15
C THR A 141 25.95 4.21 -5.56
N ALA A 142 25.29 5.28 -5.98
CA ALA A 142 24.63 5.41 -7.29
C ALA A 142 25.54 5.99 -8.41
N ALA A 143 26.85 6.16 -8.16
CA ALA A 143 27.77 6.51 -9.25
C ALA A 143 28.14 5.22 -10.00
N PRO A 144 27.77 5.05 -11.29
CA PRO A 144 28.35 4.00 -12.10
C PRO A 144 29.85 4.28 -12.19
N LYS A 145 30.67 3.30 -11.78
CA LYS A 145 32.09 3.29 -12.17
C LYS A 145 32.10 3.33 -13.70
N VAL A 146 32.32 4.50 -14.26
CA VAL A 146 32.73 4.64 -15.65
C VAL A 146 34.07 3.91 -15.73
N ALA A 147 34.08 2.75 -16.37
CA ALA A 147 35.31 2.10 -16.80
C ALA A 147 35.96 3.05 -17.80
N ASN A 148 37.06 3.68 -17.41
CA ASN A 148 37.92 4.38 -18.35
C ASN A 148 38.55 3.34 -19.27
N PRO A 149 38.69 3.70 -20.56
CA PRO A 149 39.25 2.84 -21.61
C PRO A 149 40.69 2.43 -21.40
#